data_2f1947fc954d71aff22fc6d0981179e6
#
_entry.id   2f1947fc954d71aff22fc6d0981179e6
#
_cell.length_a   1.000
_cell.length_b   1.000
_cell.length_c   1.000
_cell.angle_alpha   90.00
_cell.angle_beta   90.00
_cell.angle_gamma   90.00
#
_symmetry.space_group_name_H-M   'P 1'
#
loop_
_entity.id
_entity.type
_entity.pdbx_description
1 polymer ?
#
loop_
_entity_poly.entity_id
_entity_poly.type
_entity_poly.pdbx_seq_one_letter_code
_entity_poly.pdbx_strand_id
1 'polypeptide(L)'
;MLTTEELGARRAFECRLTPDRALESLDDAEEFLLDRGLLTRTADSALPSLFTACHEEPYAPSSPGFGQWPRTKFPWFGELGARGYAILAVHRGKNLLVTPEVARLLDPLCRAELEGHADDPLLRHLAEAGPSELEDVQVELGLTPKEVKRLRAPLERCGALVARSIVYEEPHRHTSLLSRWDQVFPEPAAGGLAELLVRAVRAAVLAPEGEVRRWFFWWEDGLSDRLVEGGRLARPEPGWLAAS
;
A
#
# COMPACT_ATOMS: atom_id res chain seq x y z
N MET A 1 1.87 -3.40 30.46
CA MET A 1 2.30 -3.21 29.06
C MET A 1 3.02 -4.48 28.66
N LEU A 2 2.75 -5.04 27.47
CA LEU A 2 3.46 -6.23 26.98
C LEU A 2 4.93 -5.88 26.72
N THR A 3 5.82 -6.84 26.96
CA THR A 3 7.24 -6.71 26.62
C THR A 3 7.46 -6.76 25.12
N THR A 4 8.61 -6.32 24.62
CA THR A 4 8.99 -6.43 23.22
C THR A 4 9.02 -7.89 22.74
N GLU A 5 9.41 -8.82 23.61
CA GLU A 5 9.40 -10.26 23.30
C GLU A 5 7.97 -10.78 23.10
N GLU A 6 7.05 -10.47 24.02
CA GLU A 6 5.63 -10.84 23.89
C GLU A 6 4.98 -10.22 22.65
N LEU A 7 5.29 -8.95 22.36
CA LEU A 7 4.84 -8.29 21.14
C LEU A 7 5.46 -8.91 19.89
N GLY A 8 6.71 -9.34 19.93
CA GLY A 8 7.38 -10.07 18.87
C GLY A 8 6.72 -11.41 18.58
N ALA A 9 6.38 -12.18 19.60
CA ALA A 9 5.64 -13.44 19.47
C ALA A 9 4.23 -13.20 18.90
N ARG A 10 3.54 -12.19 19.42
CA ARG A 10 2.23 -11.78 18.92
C ARG A 10 2.30 -11.34 17.44
N ARG A 11 3.33 -10.57 17.07
CA ARG A 11 3.57 -10.18 15.67
C ARG A 11 3.78 -11.40 14.79
N ALA A 12 4.60 -12.35 15.23
CA ALA A 12 4.85 -13.58 14.46
C ALA A 12 3.54 -14.34 14.19
N PHE A 13 2.67 -14.42 15.16
CA PHE A 13 1.35 -15.04 15.01
C PHE A 13 0.40 -14.23 14.14
N GLU A 14 0.18 -12.95 14.46
CA GLU A 14 -0.81 -12.11 13.78
C GLU A 14 -0.41 -11.72 12.35
N CYS A 15 0.89 -11.51 12.09
CA CYS A 15 1.40 -11.24 10.75
C CYS A 15 1.74 -12.53 9.96
N ARG A 16 1.37 -13.70 10.49
CA ARG A 16 1.57 -15.00 9.85
C ARG A 16 3.01 -15.24 9.42
N LEU A 17 3.97 -14.98 10.34
CA LEU A 17 5.40 -15.09 10.02
C LEU A 17 5.96 -16.51 10.21
N THR A 18 5.14 -17.46 10.64
CA THR A 18 5.51 -18.86 10.84
C THR A 18 4.77 -19.79 9.88
N PRO A 19 5.40 -20.89 9.41
CA PRO A 19 4.81 -21.77 8.39
C PRO A 19 3.49 -22.44 8.79
N ASP A 20 3.27 -22.67 10.08
CA ASP A 20 2.02 -23.22 10.63
C ASP A 20 0.83 -22.26 10.50
N ARG A 21 1.10 -21.02 10.13
CA ARG A 21 0.11 -19.96 9.87
C ARG A 21 0.04 -19.56 8.40
N ALA A 22 0.56 -20.39 7.50
CA ALA A 22 0.51 -20.13 6.06
C ALA A 22 -0.91 -19.86 5.56
N LEU A 23 -1.03 -18.94 4.61
CA LEU A 23 -2.28 -18.73 3.88
C LEU A 23 -2.49 -19.90 2.91
N GLU A 24 -3.63 -20.57 2.99
CA GLU A 24 -3.92 -21.76 2.17
C GLU A 24 -4.83 -21.46 0.97
N SER A 25 -5.64 -20.41 1.07
CA SER A 25 -6.59 -20.00 0.04
C SER A 25 -6.61 -18.49 -0.19
N LEU A 26 -7.21 -18.05 -1.30
CA LEU A 26 -7.47 -16.64 -1.56
C LEU A 26 -8.41 -16.02 -0.53
N ASP A 27 -9.35 -16.82 0.00
CA ASP A 27 -10.28 -16.38 1.05
C ASP A 27 -9.54 -16.15 2.38
N ASP A 28 -8.59 -17.03 2.75
CA ASP A 28 -7.69 -16.79 3.89
C ASP A 28 -6.86 -15.51 3.71
N ALA A 29 -6.44 -15.23 2.47
CA ALA A 29 -5.69 -14.02 2.16
C ALA A 29 -6.57 -12.76 2.28
N GLU A 30 -7.84 -12.86 1.92
CA GLU A 30 -8.82 -11.79 2.11
C GLU A 30 -9.12 -11.55 3.58
N GLU A 31 -9.35 -12.60 4.37
CA GLU A 31 -9.53 -12.51 5.82
C GLU A 31 -8.30 -11.87 6.49
N PHE A 32 -7.10 -12.25 6.07
CA PHE A 32 -5.87 -11.65 6.57
C PHE A 32 -5.77 -10.16 6.22
N LEU A 33 -6.17 -9.75 5.01
CA LEU A 33 -6.26 -8.36 4.62
C LEU A 33 -7.28 -7.60 5.47
N LEU A 34 -8.46 -8.15 5.68
CA LEU A 34 -9.53 -7.53 6.49
C LEU A 34 -9.09 -7.35 7.95
N ASP A 35 -8.44 -8.33 8.52
CA ASP A 35 -7.92 -8.28 9.89
C ASP A 35 -6.80 -7.23 10.02
N ARG A 36 -5.82 -7.24 9.12
CA ARG A 36 -4.69 -6.29 9.17
C ARG A 36 -5.00 -4.91 8.59
N GLY A 37 -5.99 -4.80 7.69
CA GLY A 37 -6.40 -3.57 7.02
C GLY A 37 -5.50 -3.13 5.87
N LEU A 38 -4.23 -3.54 5.87
CA LEU A 38 -3.26 -3.25 4.83
C LEU A 38 -2.18 -4.32 4.75
N LEU A 39 -1.76 -4.66 3.52
CA LEU A 39 -0.71 -5.64 3.26
C LEU A 39 0.27 -5.12 2.22
N THR A 40 1.57 -5.25 2.50
CA THR A 40 2.59 -5.11 1.46
C THR A 40 2.60 -6.36 0.57
N ARG A 41 3.14 -6.25 -0.65
CA ARG A 41 3.31 -7.42 -1.51
C ARG A 41 4.39 -8.34 -0.95
N THR A 42 5.57 -7.78 -0.68
CA THR A 42 6.78 -8.47 -0.22
C THR A 42 7.24 -7.91 1.12
N ALA A 43 8.11 -8.62 1.84
CA ALA A 43 8.64 -8.23 3.16
C ALA A 43 9.62 -7.04 3.09
N ASP A 44 9.14 -5.91 2.61
CA ASP A 44 9.96 -4.69 2.47
C ASP A 44 10.01 -3.83 3.74
N SER A 45 9.20 -4.17 4.73
CA SER A 45 9.02 -3.41 5.96
C SER A 45 8.42 -4.26 7.08
N ALA A 46 8.28 -3.71 8.27
CA ALA A 46 7.59 -4.39 9.37
C ALA A 46 6.09 -4.54 9.17
N LEU A 47 5.50 -3.90 8.15
CA LEU A 47 4.10 -4.13 7.78
C LEU A 47 3.87 -5.58 7.36
N PRO A 48 2.68 -6.15 7.62
CA PRO A 48 2.36 -7.49 7.20
C PRO A 48 2.44 -7.61 5.67
N SER A 49 2.98 -8.73 5.19
CA SER A 49 3.22 -8.99 3.77
C SER A 49 2.43 -10.21 3.31
N LEU A 50 1.67 -10.04 2.21
CA LEU A 50 0.91 -11.13 1.63
C LEU A 50 1.80 -12.30 1.22
N PHE A 51 2.88 -12.02 0.49
CA PHE A 51 3.74 -13.08 -0.04
C PHE A 51 4.56 -13.78 1.05
N THR A 52 4.93 -13.08 2.12
CA THR A 52 5.56 -13.72 3.28
C THR A 52 4.59 -14.66 3.98
N ALA A 53 3.34 -14.25 4.16
CA ALA A 53 2.31 -15.06 4.80
C ALA A 53 1.90 -16.30 3.99
N CYS A 54 2.21 -16.36 2.70
CA CYS A 54 1.99 -17.55 1.88
C CYS A 54 2.93 -18.72 2.23
N HIS A 55 4.09 -18.47 2.83
CA HIS A 55 5.12 -19.48 3.15
C HIS A 55 5.39 -20.49 2.03
N GLU A 56 5.32 -20.02 0.79
CA GLU A 56 5.53 -20.82 -0.39
C GLU A 56 6.93 -20.57 -0.95
N GLU A 57 7.53 -21.60 -1.55
CA GLU A 57 8.82 -21.45 -2.22
C GLU A 57 8.78 -20.38 -3.31
N PRO A 58 9.86 -19.60 -3.46
CA PRO A 58 9.92 -18.55 -4.46
C PRO A 58 9.77 -19.10 -5.89
N TYR A 59 9.09 -18.36 -6.75
CA TYR A 59 8.91 -18.68 -8.16
C TYR A 59 10.25 -18.91 -8.90
N ALA A 60 11.23 -18.05 -8.63
CA ALA A 60 12.59 -18.16 -9.18
C ALA A 60 13.59 -17.55 -8.17
N PRO A 61 14.15 -18.36 -7.24
CA PRO A 61 14.95 -17.86 -6.11
C PRO A 61 16.14 -16.95 -6.46
N SER A 62 16.69 -17.08 -7.65
CA SER A 62 17.84 -16.30 -8.15
C SER A 62 17.46 -15.18 -9.12
N SER A 63 16.18 -15.01 -9.46
CA SER A 63 15.75 -14.01 -10.43
C SER A 63 15.54 -12.64 -9.77
N PRO A 64 16.13 -11.54 -10.30
CA PRO A 64 15.83 -10.19 -9.84
C PRO A 64 14.35 -9.85 -10.03
N GLY A 65 13.73 -9.21 -9.05
CA GLY A 65 12.37 -8.73 -9.11
C GLY A 65 11.31 -9.78 -8.78
N PHE A 66 11.15 -10.81 -9.57
CA PHE A 66 10.12 -11.85 -9.38
C PHE A 66 10.60 -13.03 -8.51
N GLY A 67 11.88 -13.11 -8.23
CA GLY A 67 12.49 -14.27 -7.56
C GLY A 67 11.98 -14.53 -6.13
N GLN A 68 11.39 -13.53 -5.48
CA GLN A 68 10.83 -13.67 -4.14
C GLN A 68 9.31 -13.85 -4.11
N TRP A 69 8.68 -14.02 -5.28
CA TRP A 69 7.24 -14.21 -5.34
C TRP A 69 6.89 -15.68 -5.10
N PRO A 70 5.81 -15.97 -4.36
CA PRO A 70 5.36 -17.33 -4.16
C PRO A 70 5.03 -17.98 -5.50
N ARG A 71 5.36 -19.25 -5.65
CA ARG A 71 5.33 -19.96 -6.93
C ARG A 71 3.95 -20.04 -7.57
N THR A 72 2.92 -20.32 -6.77
CA THR A 72 1.54 -20.49 -7.26
C THR A 72 0.60 -19.39 -6.75
N LYS A 73 0.88 -18.81 -5.58
CA LYS A 73 0.02 -17.81 -4.92
C LYS A 73 0.35 -16.35 -5.31
N PHE A 74 1.32 -16.13 -6.24
CA PHE A 74 1.68 -14.77 -6.68
C PHE A 74 0.51 -13.98 -7.31
N PRO A 75 -0.50 -14.59 -7.96
CA PRO A 75 -1.62 -13.84 -8.52
C PRO A 75 -2.52 -13.23 -7.45
N TRP A 76 -2.55 -13.77 -6.23
CA TRP A 76 -3.49 -13.37 -5.17
C TRP A 76 -3.47 -11.88 -4.85
N PHE A 77 -2.31 -11.23 -4.97
CA PHE A 77 -2.23 -9.79 -4.76
C PHE A 77 -3.07 -8.99 -5.77
N GLY A 78 -3.07 -9.40 -7.03
CA GLY A 78 -3.90 -8.82 -8.09
C GLY A 78 -5.37 -9.27 -7.98
N GLU A 79 -5.62 -10.52 -7.61
CA GLU A 79 -6.96 -11.08 -7.45
C GLU A 79 -7.73 -10.40 -6.31
N LEU A 80 -7.06 -10.08 -5.19
CA LEU A 80 -7.65 -9.25 -4.15
C LEU A 80 -7.98 -7.83 -4.67
N GLY A 81 -7.10 -7.26 -5.50
CA GLY A 81 -7.42 -6.01 -6.22
C GLY A 81 -8.66 -6.13 -7.10
N ALA A 82 -8.85 -7.27 -7.79
CA ALA A 82 -10.04 -7.55 -8.60
C ALA A 82 -11.31 -7.77 -7.75
N ARG A 83 -11.19 -8.19 -6.48
CA ARG A 83 -12.29 -8.25 -5.51
C ARG A 83 -12.71 -6.86 -4.98
N GLY A 84 -12.04 -5.78 -5.40
CA GLY A 84 -12.40 -4.40 -5.06
C GLY A 84 -11.52 -3.74 -3.99
N TYR A 85 -10.47 -4.41 -3.52
CA TYR A 85 -9.48 -3.80 -2.63
C TYR A 85 -8.53 -2.89 -3.41
N ALA A 86 -8.20 -1.74 -2.86
CA ALA A 86 -7.33 -0.78 -3.56
C ALA A 86 -5.85 -1.21 -3.46
N ILE A 87 -5.14 -1.10 -4.58
CA ILE A 87 -3.70 -1.26 -4.67
C ILE A 87 -3.09 0.12 -4.94
N LEU A 88 -2.35 0.64 -3.97
CA LEU A 88 -1.85 2.02 -3.96
C LEU A 88 -0.32 2.04 -3.80
N ALA A 89 0.39 2.92 -4.50
CA ALA A 89 1.84 3.01 -4.41
C ALA A 89 2.34 3.92 -3.27
N VAL A 90 1.52 4.17 -2.26
CA VAL A 90 1.78 5.14 -1.18
C VAL A 90 2.77 4.66 -0.11
N HIS A 91 3.09 3.38 -0.08
CA HIS A 91 4.09 2.83 0.84
C HIS A 91 5.48 2.86 0.19
N ARG A 92 6.25 3.93 0.42
CA ARG A 92 7.62 4.06 -0.11
C ARG A 92 7.70 3.95 -1.65
N GLY A 93 6.61 4.29 -2.36
CA GLY A 93 6.49 4.10 -3.80
C GLY A 93 6.28 2.65 -4.24
N LYS A 94 5.95 1.75 -3.31
CA LYS A 94 5.62 0.35 -3.56
C LYS A 94 4.14 0.09 -3.34
N ASN A 95 3.61 -0.92 -4.01
CA ASN A 95 2.22 -1.31 -3.93
C ASN A 95 1.85 -1.80 -2.52
N LEU A 96 0.83 -1.19 -1.97
CA LEU A 96 0.16 -1.50 -0.73
C LEU A 96 -1.29 -1.87 -1.05
N LEU A 97 -1.72 -3.06 -0.65
CA LEU A 97 -3.12 -3.48 -0.73
C LEU A 97 -3.82 -2.96 0.53
N VAL A 98 -4.95 -2.27 0.37
CA VAL A 98 -5.66 -1.64 1.48
C VAL A 98 -7.15 -1.94 1.47
N THR A 99 -7.73 -2.07 2.67
CA THR A 99 -9.18 -2.15 2.84
C THR A 99 -9.85 -0.79 2.61
N PRO A 100 -11.16 -0.74 2.37
CA PRO A 100 -11.92 0.52 2.28
C PRO A 100 -11.76 1.41 3.52
N GLU A 101 -11.62 0.82 4.71
CA GLU A 101 -11.35 1.56 5.95
C GLU A 101 -10.03 2.34 5.85
N VAL A 102 -8.96 1.67 5.44
CA VAL A 102 -7.65 2.32 5.31
C VAL A 102 -7.62 3.33 4.15
N ALA A 103 -8.33 3.06 3.05
CA ALA A 103 -8.48 4.03 1.96
C ALA A 103 -9.14 5.33 2.44
N ARG A 104 -10.14 5.25 3.35
CA ARG A 104 -10.74 6.44 3.98
C ARG A 104 -9.73 7.24 4.81
N LEU A 105 -8.83 6.57 5.53
CA LEU A 105 -7.79 7.27 6.30
C LEU A 105 -6.80 8.02 5.40
N LEU A 106 -6.55 7.50 4.20
CA LEU A 106 -5.70 8.12 3.18
C LEU A 106 -6.38 9.30 2.47
N ASP A 107 -7.71 9.34 2.41
CA ASP A 107 -8.47 10.26 1.56
C ASP A 107 -8.10 11.74 1.75
N PRO A 108 -8.07 12.32 2.97
CA PRO A 108 -7.70 13.73 3.13
C PRO A 108 -6.28 14.04 2.66
N LEU A 109 -5.36 13.10 2.85
CA LEU A 109 -3.95 13.25 2.45
C LEU A 109 -3.81 13.26 0.92
N CYS A 110 -4.43 12.27 0.26
CA CYS A 110 -4.39 12.14 -1.19
C CYS A 110 -5.13 13.28 -1.91
N ARG A 111 -6.25 13.78 -1.34
CA ARG A 111 -6.95 14.96 -1.89
C ARG A 111 -6.11 16.23 -1.76
N ALA A 112 -5.44 16.45 -0.63
CA ALA A 112 -4.55 17.58 -0.47
C ALA A 112 -3.40 17.56 -1.48
N GLU A 113 -2.82 16.37 -1.76
CA GLU A 113 -1.81 16.22 -2.81
C GLU A 113 -2.39 16.44 -4.22
N LEU A 114 -3.60 15.96 -4.46
CA LEU A 114 -4.30 16.19 -5.74
C LEU A 114 -4.51 17.69 -5.98
N GLU A 115 -4.92 18.44 -4.97
CA GLU A 115 -5.06 19.91 -5.03
C GLU A 115 -3.71 20.60 -5.20
N GLY A 116 -2.69 20.16 -4.46
CA GLY A 116 -1.33 20.69 -4.54
C GLY A 116 -0.65 20.50 -5.90
N HIS A 117 -1.10 19.49 -6.67
CA HIS A 117 -0.58 19.16 -7.99
C HIS A 117 -1.59 19.47 -9.13
N ALA A 118 -2.59 20.34 -8.90
CA ALA A 118 -3.66 20.63 -9.85
C ALA A 118 -3.17 21.08 -11.23
N ASP A 119 -2.00 21.71 -11.30
CA ASP A 119 -1.37 22.18 -12.55
C ASP A 119 -0.57 21.09 -13.30
N ASP A 120 -0.41 19.89 -12.70
CA ASP A 120 0.30 18.80 -13.37
C ASP A 120 -0.43 18.39 -14.68
N PRO A 121 0.29 18.29 -15.81
CA PRO A 121 -0.35 18.01 -17.10
C PRO A 121 -1.07 16.66 -17.16
N LEU A 122 -0.58 15.64 -16.42
CA LEU A 122 -1.22 14.34 -16.37
C LEU A 122 -2.53 14.41 -15.56
N LEU A 123 -2.53 15.10 -14.40
CA LEU A 123 -3.75 15.25 -13.60
C LEU A 123 -4.80 16.13 -14.28
N ARG A 124 -4.39 17.17 -15.00
CA ARG A 124 -5.32 17.97 -15.82
C ARG A 124 -5.95 17.16 -16.92
N HIS A 125 -5.14 16.39 -17.65
CA HIS A 125 -5.66 15.51 -18.69
C HIS A 125 -6.71 14.54 -18.11
N LEU A 126 -6.40 13.87 -17.00
CA LEU A 126 -7.34 12.96 -16.35
C LEU A 126 -8.58 13.67 -15.77
N ALA A 127 -8.50 14.96 -15.43
CA ALA A 127 -9.66 15.73 -15.01
C ALA A 127 -10.63 15.97 -16.17
N GLU A 128 -10.11 16.18 -17.38
CA GLU A 128 -10.88 16.49 -18.59
C GLU A 128 -11.37 15.21 -19.30
N ALA A 129 -10.50 14.23 -19.49
CA ALA A 129 -10.79 12.99 -20.22
C ALA A 129 -11.42 11.90 -19.35
N GLY A 130 -11.25 11.97 -18.00
CA GLY A 130 -11.59 10.87 -17.10
C GLY A 130 -10.46 9.85 -16.96
N PRO A 131 -10.75 8.70 -16.30
CA PRO A 131 -9.80 7.58 -16.21
C PRO A 131 -9.36 7.11 -17.59
N SER A 132 -8.05 7.05 -17.85
CA SER A 132 -7.49 6.79 -19.18
C SER A 132 -6.43 5.70 -19.13
N GLU A 133 -6.33 4.91 -20.19
CA GLU A 133 -5.26 3.93 -20.31
C GLU A 133 -3.90 4.62 -20.54
N LEU A 134 -2.86 3.96 -20.09
CA LEU A 134 -1.49 4.48 -20.15
C LEU A 134 -1.08 4.86 -21.58
N GLU A 135 -1.46 4.05 -22.56
CA GLU A 135 -1.15 4.25 -23.97
C GLU A 135 -1.90 5.46 -24.54
N ASP A 136 -3.17 5.65 -24.18
CA ASP A 136 -3.96 6.80 -24.61
C ASP A 136 -3.37 8.10 -24.07
N VAL A 137 -3.00 8.12 -22.79
CA VAL A 137 -2.30 9.25 -22.16
C VAL A 137 -0.99 9.58 -22.87
N GLN A 138 -0.23 8.56 -23.29
CA GLN A 138 1.01 8.77 -24.04
C GLN A 138 0.75 9.46 -25.38
N VAL A 139 -0.26 9.00 -26.10
CA VAL A 139 -0.62 9.56 -27.42
C VAL A 139 -1.15 10.99 -27.28
N GLU A 140 -2.09 11.22 -26.38
CA GLU A 140 -2.77 12.50 -26.23
C GLU A 140 -1.88 13.61 -25.67
N LEU A 141 -0.97 13.28 -24.77
CA LEU A 141 0.02 14.22 -24.24
C LEU A 141 1.32 14.28 -25.08
N GLY A 142 1.47 13.44 -26.10
CA GLY A 142 2.68 13.38 -26.92
C GLY A 142 3.91 12.93 -26.13
N LEU A 143 3.74 12.07 -25.13
CA LEU A 143 4.80 11.65 -24.20
C LEU A 143 5.34 10.27 -24.54
N THR A 144 6.63 10.10 -24.37
CA THR A 144 7.26 8.76 -24.41
C THR A 144 6.93 7.95 -23.16
N PRO A 145 7.01 6.61 -23.20
CA PRO A 145 6.82 5.75 -22.02
C PRO A 145 7.70 6.14 -20.82
N LYS A 146 8.93 6.60 -21.09
CA LYS A 146 9.86 7.05 -20.06
C LYS A 146 9.41 8.35 -19.38
N GLU A 147 8.87 9.27 -20.15
CA GLU A 147 8.36 10.57 -19.65
C GLU A 147 7.11 10.35 -18.82
N VAL A 148 6.15 9.55 -19.29
CA VAL A 148 4.95 9.22 -18.50
C VAL A 148 5.34 8.52 -17.19
N LYS A 149 6.27 7.56 -17.22
CA LYS A 149 6.76 6.91 -16.00
C LYS A 149 7.37 7.92 -15.02
N ARG A 150 8.12 8.91 -15.52
CA ARG A 150 8.72 9.96 -14.70
C ARG A 150 7.67 10.88 -14.06
N LEU A 151 6.61 11.23 -14.81
CA LEU A 151 5.53 12.08 -14.30
C LEU A 151 4.65 11.34 -13.30
N ARG A 152 4.25 10.11 -13.60
CA ARG A 152 3.31 9.36 -12.75
C ARG A 152 3.90 8.91 -11.42
N ALA A 153 5.19 8.55 -11.37
CA ALA A 153 5.77 7.95 -10.17
C ALA A 153 5.67 8.81 -8.90
N PRO A 154 5.97 10.13 -8.91
CA PRO A 154 5.74 10.98 -7.74
C PRO A 154 4.26 11.12 -7.37
N LEU A 155 3.36 11.21 -8.36
CA LEU A 155 1.91 11.34 -8.15
C LEU A 155 1.30 10.08 -7.56
N GLU A 156 1.76 8.89 -7.99
CA GLU A 156 1.36 7.62 -7.37
C GLU A 156 1.85 7.50 -5.92
N ARG A 157 3.07 7.96 -5.68
CA ARG A 157 3.69 7.91 -4.35
C ARG A 157 2.97 8.80 -3.33
N CYS A 158 2.47 9.96 -3.73
CA CYS A 158 1.68 10.85 -2.87
C CYS A 158 0.17 10.58 -2.97
N GLY A 159 -0.26 9.59 -3.75
CA GLY A 159 -1.65 9.18 -3.86
C GLY A 159 -2.54 10.12 -4.69
N ALA A 160 -2.01 11.19 -5.30
CA ALA A 160 -2.79 12.03 -6.23
C ALA A 160 -3.25 11.26 -7.47
N LEU A 161 -2.46 10.25 -7.88
CA LEU A 161 -2.73 9.35 -9.00
C LEU A 161 -2.87 7.91 -8.50
N VAL A 162 -3.86 7.21 -9.00
CA VAL A 162 -4.07 5.76 -8.79
C VAL A 162 -3.89 5.05 -10.13
N ALA A 163 -3.07 4.01 -10.15
CA ALA A 163 -2.87 3.16 -11.32
C ALA A 163 -3.38 1.75 -11.04
N ARG A 164 -4.36 1.31 -11.83
CA ARG A 164 -4.91 -0.05 -11.77
C ARG A 164 -4.42 -0.85 -12.97
N SER A 165 -3.83 -2.03 -12.71
CA SER A 165 -3.45 -2.94 -13.78
C SER A 165 -4.68 -3.51 -14.49
N ILE A 166 -4.64 -3.51 -15.82
CA ILE A 166 -5.64 -4.14 -16.68
C ILE A 166 -4.93 -5.18 -17.54
N VAL A 167 -5.55 -6.33 -17.67
CA VAL A 167 -5.10 -7.41 -18.57
C VAL A 167 -6.21 -7.65 -19.59
N TYR A 168 -5.87 -7.53 -20.86
CA TYR A 168 -6.73 -7.94 -21.98
C TYR A 168 -6.29 -9.33 -22.42
N GLU A 169 -7.23 -10.22 -22.63
CA GLU A 169 -6.94 -11.58 -23.07
C GLU A 169 -6.72 -11.64 -24.58
N GLU A 170 -7.47 -10.84 -25.36
CA GLU A 170 -7.39 -10.82 -26.83
C GLU A 170 -7.32 -9.39 -27.37
N PRO A 171 -6.19 -8.93 -27.92
CA PRO A 171 -4.86 -9.58 -27.82
C PRO A 171 -4.32 -9.52 -26.40
N HIS A 172 -3.52 -10.50 -26.00
CA HIS A 172 -2.93 -10.50 -24.66
C HIS A 172 -2.06 -9.27 -24.44
N ARG A 173 -2.55 -8.37 -23.60
CA ARG A 173 -1.92 -7.06 -23.35
C ARG A 173 -2.08 -6.67 -21.88
N HIS A 174 -1.00 -6.24 -21.27
CA HIS A 174 -1.01 -5.62 -19.96
C HIS A 174 -0.88 -4.12 -20.09
N THR A 175 -1.79 -3.38 -19.48
CA THR A 175 -1.73 -1.92 -19.39
C THR A 175 -2.11 -1.45 -17.98
N SER A 176 -2.16 -0.15 -17.78
CA SER A 176 -2.61 0.48 -16.54
C SER A 176 -3.69 1.51 -16.86
N LEU A 177 -4.80 1.44 -16.17
CA LEU A 177 -5.76 2.52 -16.10
C LEU A 177 -5.27 3.53 -15.07
N LEU A 178 -5.05 4.75 -15.51
CA LEU A 178 -4.66 5.88 -14.67
C LEU A 178 -5.91 6.66 -14.29
N SER A 179 -6.02 6.99 -13.02
CA SER A 179 -7.15 7.75 -12.48
C SER A 179 -6.65 8.75 -11.43
N ARG A 180 -7.31 9.87 -11.28
CA ARG A 180 -7.11 10.74 -10.14
C ARG A 180 -7.69 10.08 -8.89
N TRP A 181 -7.21 10.48 -7.73
CA TRP A 181 -7.74 9.97 -6.46
C TRP A 181 -9.26 10.12 -6.33
N ASP A 182 -9.79 11.33 -6.63
CA ASP A 182 -11.21 11.66 -6.52
C ASP A 182 -12.12 10.93 -7.53
N GLN A 183 -11.55 10.39 -8.61
CA GLN A 183 -12.28 9.54 -9.56
C GLN A 183 -12.43 8.10 -9.06
N VAL A 184 -11.48 7.62 -8.24
CA VAL A 184 -11.56 6.29 -7.63
C VAL A 184 -12.34 6.32 -6.30
N PHE A 185 -12.17 7.40 -5.54
CA PHE A 185 -12.80 7.62 -4.24
C PHE A 185 -13.58 8.95 -4.28
N PRO A 186 -14.79 8.96 -4.89
CA PRO A 186 -15.52 10.19 -5.11
C PRO A 186 -16.01 10.85 -3.81
N GLU A 187 -16.36 10.05 -2.81
CA GLU A 187 -16.89 10.55 -1.55
C GLU A 187 -15.75 10.94 -0.59
N PRO A 188 -15.66 12.22 -0.18
CA PRO A 188 -14.69 12.63 0.82
C PRO A 188 -14.86 11.89 2.14
N ALA A 189 -13.76 11.52 2.75
CA ALA A 189 -13.77 10.82 4.04
C ALA A 189 -12.95 11.55 5.10
N ALA A 190 -13.29 11.30 6.36
CA ALA A 190 -12.47 11.73 7.48
C ALA A 190 -11.33 10.74 7.74
N GLY A 191 -10.16 11.28 8.11
CA GLY A 191 -8.96 10.50 8.38
C GLY A 191 -7.75 11.40 8.50
N GLY A 192 -6.58 10.85 8.22
CA GLY A 192 -5.33 11.59 8.19
C GLY A 192 -4.14 10.77 8.62
N LEU A 193 -2.99 11.40 8.63
CA LEU A 193 -1.71 10.71 8.87
C LEU A 193 -1.65 10.04 10.26
N ALA A 194 -2.18 10.70 11.28
CA ALA A 194 -2.17 10.18 12.65
C ALA A 194 -2.97 8.87 12.77
N GLU A 195 -4.18 8.84 12.22
CA GLU A 195 -5.06 7.68 12.18
C GLU A 195 -4.45 6.55 11.33
N LEU A 196 -3.95 6.89 10.16
CA LEU A 196 -3.27 5.97 9.25
C LEU A 196 -2.06 5.32 9.94
N LEU A 197 -1.24 6.11 10.64
CA LEU A 197 -0.05 5.61 11.32
C LEU A 197 -0.41 4.65 12.45
N VAL A 198 -1.39 5.01 13.28
CA VAL A 198 -1.89 4.12 14.34
C VAL A 198 -2.42 2.82 13.75
N ARG A 199 -3.18 2.88 12.65
CA ARG A 199 -3.72 1.69 11.97
C ARG A 199 -2.60 0.82 11.42
N ALA A 200 -1.57 1.43 10.80
CA ALA A 200 -0.43 0.72 10.24
C ALA A 200 0.44 0.06 11.33
N VAL A 201 0.72 0.75 12.44
CA VAL A 201 1.45 0.16 13.58
C VAL A 201 0.64 -0.98 14.21
N ARG A 202 -0.68 -0.84 14.34
CA ARG A 202 -1.56 -1.93 14.79
C ARG A 202 -1.48 -3.14 13.86
N ALA A 203 -1.48 -2.92 12.55
CA ALA A 203 -1.32 -3.99 11.56
C ALA A 203 0.02 -4.72 11.70
N ALA A 204 1.10 -4.00 11.97
CA ALA A 204 2.43 -4.54 12.19
C ALA A 204 2.63 -5.16 13.57
N VAL A 205 1.75 -4.85 14.55
CA VAL A 205 1.82 -5.21 15.97
C VAL A 205 3.00 -4.53 16.68
N LEU A 206 4.20 -4.69 16.17
CA LEU A 206 5.45 -4.11 16.65
C LEU A 206 6.31 -3.70 15.45
N ALA A 207 6.83 -2.48 15.46
CA ALA A 207 7.64 -1.97 14.37
C ALA A 207 8.80 -1.07 14.85
N PRO A 208 9.98 -1.10 14.18
CA PRO A 208 11.06 -0.17 14.46
C PRO A 208 10.61 1.27 14.15
N GLU A 209 10.75 2.18 15.11
CA GLU A 209 10.32 3.57 14.94
C GLU A 209 11.02 4.28 13.76
N GLY A 210 12.31 4.03 13.57
CA GLY A 210 13.07 4.56 12.44
C GLY A 210 12.60 4.06 11.07
N GLU A 211 11.90 2.90 11.03
CA GLU A 211 11.27 2.38 9.82
C GLU A 211 9.89 3.01 9.60
N VAL A 212 9.08 3.13 10.66
CA VAL A 212 7.75 3.74 10.64
C VAL A 212 7.77 5.14 10.03
N ARG A 213 8.79 5.93 10.33
CA ARG A 213 9.02 7.28 9.76
C ARG A 213 9.13 7.29 8.23
N ARG A 214 9.37 6.15 7.59
CA ARG A 214 9.57 6.03 6.14
C ARG A 214 8.43 5.29 5.43
N TRP A 215 7.38 4.89 6.15
CA TRP A 215 6.30 4.10 5.55
C TRP A 215 5.48 4.89 4.54
N PHE A 216 5.17 6.16 4.90
CA PHE A 216 4.32 7.01 4.07
C PHE A 216 5.03 8.31 3.68
N PHE A 217 4.59 8.89 2.60
CA PHE A 217 5.16 10.12 2.03
C PHE A 217 4.99 11.33 2.98
N TRP A 218 3.86 11.41 3.69
CA TRP A 218 3.43 12.59 4.47
C TRP A 218 4.01 12.66 5.89
N TRP A 219 5.15 12.04 6.15
CA TRP A 219 5.73 12.03 7.49
C TRP A 219 5.90 13.45 8.06
N GLU A 220 5.53 13.64 9.33
CA GLU A 220 5.73 14.84 10.11
C GLU A 220 6.66 14.58 11.29
N ASP A 221 7.63 15.48 11.50
CA ASP A 221 8.53 15.36 12.65
C ASP A 221 7.76 15.45 13.99
N GLY A 222 8.16 14.62 14.94
CA GLY A 222 7.52 14.54 16.24
C GLY A 222 6.14 13.83 16.26
N LEU A 223 5.65 13.31 15.13
CA LEU A 223 4.34 12.65 15.08
C LEU A 223 4.30 11.42 15.99
N SER A 224 5.34 10.57 15.97
CA SER A 224 5.40 9.40 16.86
C SER A 224 5.35 9.77 18.33
N ASP A 225 6.05 10.85 18.73
CA ASP A 225 6.06 11.32 20.12
C ASP A 225 4.66 11.81 20.54
N ARG A 226 4.01 12.64 19.71
CA ARG A 226 2.62 13.08 19.95
C ARG A 226 1.64 11.91 20.09
N LEU A 227 1.80 10.86 19.29
CA LEU A 227 0.92 9.67 19.36
C LEU A 227 1.20 8.82 20.61
N VAL A 228 2.44 8.76 21.08
CA VAL A 228 2.80 8.07 22.33
C VAL A 228 2.33 8.87 23.54
N GLU A 229 2.56 10.17 23.58
CA GLU A 229 2.09 11.08 24.64
C GLU A 229 0.56 11.09 24.77
N GLY A 230 -0.13 11.03 23.60
CA GLY A 230 -1.58 10.91 23.51
C GLY A 230 -2.13 9.51 23.80
N GLY A 231 -1.30 8.53 24.16
CA GLY A 231 -1.70 7.16 24.48
C GLY A 231 -2.26 6.35 23.29
N ARG A 232 -2.05 6.83 22.07
CA ARG A 232 -2.52 6.14 20.83
C ARG A 232 -1.54 5.09 20.34
N LEU A 233 -0.25 5.28 20.62
CA LEU A 233 0.83 4.32 20.42
C LEU A 233 1.57 4.12 21.73
N ALA A 234 2.24 2.99 21.86
CA ALA A 234 3.16 2.69 22.95
C ALA A 234 4.60 2.59 22.43
N ARG A 235 5.56 2.95 23.27
CA ARG A 235 7.00 2.70 23.03
C ARG A 235 7.47 1.67 24.06
N PRO A 236 7.31 0.35 23.77
CA PRO A 236 7.66 -0.70 24.74
C PRO A 236 9.14 -0.68 25.10
N GLU A 237 10.00 -0.32 24.17
CA GLU A 237 11.43 -0.09 24.33
C GLU A 237 11.88 1.06 23.42
N PRO A 238 13.03 1.72 23.72
CA PRO A 238 13.58 2.74 22.85
C PRO A 238 13.75 2.26 21.40
N GLY A 239 13.22 3.03 20.45
CA GLY A 239 13.30 2.72 19.03
C GLY A 239 12.22 1.76 18.50
N TRP A 240 11.24 1.35 19.32
CA TRP A 240 10.14 0.50 18.92
C TRP A 240 8.78 1.15 19.17
N LEU A 241 7.84 0.93 18.26
CA LEU A 241 6.45 1.36 18.40
C LEU A 241 5.51 0.15 18.34
N ALA A 242 4.46 0.20 19.15
CA ALA A 242 3.34 -0.75 19.16
C ALA A 242 2.02 0.03 19.29
N ALA A 243 0.90 -0.58 18.89
CA ALA A 243 -0.42 -0.03 19.22
C ALA A 243 -0.70 -0.16 20.72
N SER A 244 -1.29 0.86 21.30
CA SER A 244 -1.74 0.84 22.71
C SER A 244 -2.95 -0.06 22.90
#